data_321365aff911bb1d5e771e3bcfefcd9e
#
_entry.id   321365aff911bb1d5e771e3bcfefcd9e
#
_cell.length_a   1.000
_cell.length_b   1.000
_cell.length_c   1.000
_cell.angle_alpha   90.00
_cell.angle_beta   90.00
_cell.angle_gamma   90.00
#
_symmetry.space_group_name_H-M   'P 1'
#
loop_
_entity.id
_entity.type
_entity.pdbx_description
1 polymer ?
#
loop_
_entity_poly.entity_id
_entity_poly.type
_entity_poly.pdbx_seq_one_letter_code
_entity_poly.pdbx_strand_id
1 'polypeptide(L)'
;MRAHRVRALLMGGQACVFYGAAEFSRDTDFAILADAANLARLRKALAELRAEPIAVPPFEMKYFKRGHAIHFRCQHPEALRMRVDVMSKMRGVDSFAKLWRRRTTIELPDGAKCDLLSLPDLVQAKKTQRDKDWPMIRRLVEAHYFLHHARPRTTQIRAFT
;
A
#
# COMPACT_ATOMS: atom_id res chain seq x y z
N MET A 1 -1.31 -11.54 -3.63
CA MET A 1 -0.92 -11.37 -2.21
C MET A 1 -1.72 -12.27 -1.27
N ARG A 2 -3.04 -12.18 -1.23
CA ARG A 2 -3.86 -12.99 -0.29
C ARG A 2 -3.81 -14.50 -0.54
N ALA A 3 -3.84 -14.95 -1.78
CA ALA A 3 -3.71 -16.38 -2.12
C ALA A 3 -2.48 -17.03 -1.45
N HIS A 4 -1.38 -16.31 -1.37
CA HIS A 4 -0.16 -16.75 -0.69
C HIS A 4 -0.08 -16.32 0.79
N ARG A 5 -1.14 -15.78 1.37
CA ARG A 5 -1.17 -15.28 2.76
C ARG A 5 -0.03 -14.29 3.08
N VAL A 6 0.33 -13.47 2.11
CA VAL A 6 1.32 -12.41 2.31
C VAL A 6 0.71 -11.32 3.20
N ARG A 7 1.39 -10.97 4.27
CA ARG A 7 1.04 -9.79 5.07
C ARG A 7 1.55 -8.54 4.35
N ALA A 8 0.67 -7.94 3.59
CA ALA A 8 0.91 -6.75 2.79
C ALA A 8 -0.27 -5.80 2.89
N LEU A 9 0.00 -4.52 2.92
CA LEU A 9 -0.98 -3.44 2.90
C LEU A 9 -0.79 -2.66 1.61
N LEU A 10 -1.82 -2.59 0.78
CA LEU A 10 -1.82 -1.74 -0.40
C LEU A 10 -1.71 -0.28 0.04
N MET A 11 -0.85 0.47 -0.64
CA MET A 11 -0.59 1.88 -0.37
C MET A 11 -0.42 2.68 -1.66
N GLY A 12 0.16 3.86 -1.58
CA GLY A 12 0.50 4.65 -2.77
C GLY A 12 -0.71 5.13 -3.56
N GLY A 13 -0.55 5.24 -4.87
CA GLY A 13 -1.57 5.75 -5.78
C GLY A 13 -2.79 4.84 -5.88
N GLN A 14 -2.58 3.52 -5.91
CA GLN A 14 -3.66 2.55 -6.01
C GLN A 14 -4.58 2.58 -4.79
N ALA A 15 -4.03 2.74 -3.58
CA ALA A 15 -4.85 2.92 -2.39
C ALA A 15 -5.68 4.22 -2.47
N CYS A 16 -5.13 5.30 -3.06
CA CYS A 16 -5.90 6.53 -3.28
C CYS A 16 -7.09 6.32 -4.21
N VAL A 17 -6.95 5.46 -5.24
CA VAL A 17 -8.07 5.08 -6.12
C VAL A 17 -9.18 4.43 -5.30
N PHE A 18 -8.86 3.47 -4.45
CA PHE A 18 -9.85 2.79 -3.61
C PHE A 18 -10.51 3.71 -2.57
N TYR A 19 -9.83 4.75 -2.14
CA TYR A 19 -10.41 5.78 -1.28
C TYR A 19 -11.15 6.89 -2.06
N GLY A 20 -11.27 6.80 -3.39
CA GLY A 20 -11.98 7.78 -4.21
C GLY A 20 -11.23 9.10 -4.44
N ALA A 21 -9.92 9.13 -4.14
CA ALA A 21 -9.10 10.34 -4.28
C ALA A 21 -8.33 10.41 -5.60
N ALA A 22 -8.35 9.33 -6.40
CA ALA A 22 -7.74 9.26 -7.71
C ALA A 22 -8.56 8.35 -8.63
N GLU A 23 -8.51 8.61 -9.92
CA GLU A 23 -9.19 7.79 -10.93
C GLU A 23 -8.32 6.61 -11.37
N PHE A 24 -7.00 6.77 -11.28
CA PHE A 24 -6.05 5.83 -11.85
C PHE A 24 -4.69 5.88 -11.15
N SER A 25 -4.00 4.73 -11.10
CA SER A 25 -2.59 4.60 -10.70
C SER A 25 -1.88 3.58 -11.58
N ARG A 26 -0.65 3.89 -12.00
CA ARG A 26 0.18 2.99 -12.83
C ARG A 26 0.91 1.95 -12.02
N ASP A 27 1.28 2.30 -10.80
CA ASP A 27 2.13 1.48 -9.94
C ASP A 27 1.29 0.91 -8.80
N THR A 28 1.66 -0.28 -8.34
CA THR A 28 1.03 -0.96 -7.21
C THR A 28 2.04 -1.05 -6.07
N ASP A 29 1.84 -0.24 -5.04
CA ASP A 29 2.75 -0.13 -3.90
C ASP A 29 2.23 -0.93 -2.70
N PHE A 30 3.12 -1.69 -2.05
CA PHE A 30 2.79 -2.43 -0.84
C PHE A 30 3.76 -2.15 0.31
N ALA A 31 3.21 -1.89 1.50
CA ALA A 31 3.92 -2.04 2.75
C ALA A 31 3.82 -3.50 3.20
N ILE A 32 4.94 -4.13 3.56
CA ILE A 32 4.99 -5.54 3.94
C ILE A 32 5.59 -5.77 5.32
N LEU A 33 5.19 -6.87 5.96
CA LEU A 33 5.91 -7.38 7.12
C LEU A 33 7.25 -7.98 6.68
N ALA A 34 8.36 -7.42 7.19
CA ALA A 34 9.71 -7.89 6.85
C ALA A 34 10.18 -8.99 7.82
N ASP A 35 9.60 -10.17 7.68
CA ASP A 35 10.10 -11.40 8.29
C ASP A 35 10.37 -12.48 7.24
N ALA A 36 11.15 -13.51 7.61
CA ALA A 36 11.57 -14.55 6.68
C ALA A 36 10.39 -15.32 6.07
N ALA A 37 9.40 -15.66 6.90
CA ALA A 37 8.23 -16.42 6.44
C ALA A 37 7.37 -15.60 5.48
N ASN A 38 7.19 -14.30 5.76
CA ASN A 38 6.42 -13.43 4.89
C ASN A 38 7.15 -13.15 3.56
N LEU A 39 8.48 -12.97 3.59
CA LEU A 39 9.25 -12.81 2.36
C LEU A 39 9.23 -14.08 1.49
N ALA A 40 9.26 -15.26 2.10
CA ALA A 40 9.10 -16.53 1.36
C ALA A 40 7.73 -16.61 0.66
N ARG A 41 6.66 -16.20 1.35
CA ARG A 41 5.31 -16.11 0.76
C ARG A 41 5.23 -15.07 -0.35
N LEU A 42 5.84 -13.90 -0.15
CA LEU A 42 5.89 -12.84 -1.15
C LEU A 42 6.66 -13.31 -2.40
N ARG A 43 7.76 -14.04 -2.24
CA ARG A 43 8.52 -14.60 -3.37
C ARG A 43 7.64 -15.52 -4.24
N LYS A 44 6.80 -16.36 -3.62
CA LYS A 44 5.86 -17.21 -4.34
C LYS A 44 4.82 -16.39 -5.11
N ALA A 45 4.24 -15.38 -4.47
CA ALA A 45 3.27 -14.48 -5.12
C ALA A 45 3.88 -13.71 -6.30
N LEU A 46 5.11 -13.25 -6.18
CA LEU A 46 5.83 -12.58 -7.28
C LEU A 46 6.18 -13.54 -8.41
N ALA A 47 6.51 -14.80 -8.09
CA ALA A 47 6.80 -15.82 -9.10
C ALA A 47 5.57 -16.14 -9.98
N GLU A 48 4.36 -16.20 -9.40
CA GLU A 48 3.12 -16.34 -10.19
C GLU A 48 2.93 -15.19 -11.20
N LEU A 49 3.27 -13.97 -10.80
CA LEU A 49 3.20 -12.80 -11.67
C LEU A 49 4.38 -12.73 -12.65
N ARG A 50 5.30 -13.67 -12.59
CA ARG A 50 6.59 -13.64 -13.33
C ARG A 50 7.26 -12.27 -13.12
N ALA A 51 7.25 -11.80 -11.88
CA ALA A 51 7.74 -10.47 -11.52
C ALA A 51 9.26 -10.51 -11.34
N GLU A 52 9.96 -9.66 -12.06
CA GLU A 52 11.41 -9.53 -12.04
C GLU A 52 11.83 -8.22 -11.38
N PRO A 53 12.89 -8.20 -10.55
CA PRO A 53 13.45 -6.96 -10.04
C PRO A 53 13.97 -6.08 -11.20
N ILE A 54 13.59 -4.80 -11.20
CA ILE A 54 13.95 -3.85 -12.28
C ILE A 54 14.96 -2.79 -11.86
N ALA A 55 15.34 -2.77 -10.58
CA ALA A 55 16.31 -1.82 -10.04
C ALA A 55 17.01 -2.38 -8.80
N VAL A 56 18.09 -1.74 -8.40
CA VAL A 56 18.75 -2.00 -7.11
C VAL A 56 17.94 -1.36 -5.98
N PRO A 57 17.92 -1.96 -4.77
CA PRO A 57 18.62 -3.18 -4.36
C PRO A 57 17.88 -4.46 -4.73
N PRO A 58 18.57 -5.63 -4.68
CA PRO A 58 17.97 -6.93 -4.94
C PRO A 58 16.99 -7.33 -3.82
N PHE A 59 16.16 -8.36 -4.10
CA PHE A 59 15.15 -8.87 -3.17
C PHE A 59 15.78 -9.66 -2.01
N GLU A 60 16.29 -8.93 -1.03
CA GLU A 60 16.92 -9.48 0.19
C GLU A 60 16.41 -8.77 1.45
N MET A 61 16.30 -9.54 2.56
CA MET A 61 15.83 -9.07 3.87
C MET A 61 16.58 -7.83 4.38
N LYS A 62 17.90 -7.78 4.17
CA LYS A 62 18.73 -6.69 4.69
C LYS A 62 18.30 -5.31 4.17
N TYR A 63 17.84 -5.24 2.91
CA TYR A 63 17.39 -3.99 2.29
C TYR A 63 16.04 -3.55 2.84
N PHE A 64 15.10 -4.49 3.03
CA PHE A 64 13.83 -4.18 3.70
C PHE A 64 14.04 -3.66 5.11
N LYS A 65 14.92 -4.28 5.90
CA LYS A 65 15.24 -3.82 7.26
C LYS A 65 15.83 -2.41 7.29
N ARG A 66 16.57 -2.01 6.24
CA ARG A 66 17.12 -0.66 6.06
C ARG A 66 16.08 0.35 5.52
N GLY A 67 14.89 -0.11 5.13
CA GLY A 67 13.81 0.75 4.61
C GLY A 67 13.87 1.02 3.10
N HIS A 68 14.66 0.24 2.35
CA HIS A 68 14.66 0.35 0.89
C HIS A 68 13.38 -0.22 0.31
N ALA A 69 12.86 0.44 -0.72
CA ALA A 69 11.87 -0.13 -1.62
C ALA A 69 12.55 -1.05 -2.64
N ILE A 70 11.87 -2.15 -2.99
CA ILE A 70 12.30 -3.05 -4.05
C ILE A 70 11.23 -3.03 -5.13
N HIS A 71 11.67 -2.86 -6.37
CA HIS A 71 10.83 -2.61 -7.53
C HIS A 71 10.82 -3.82 -8.45
N PHE A 72 9.62 -4.22 -8.87
CA PHE A 72 9.41 -5.34 -9.76
C PHE A 72 8.59 -4.93 -10.97
N ARG A 73 8.76 -5.66 -12.06
CA ARG A 73 7.91 -5.60 -13.24
C ARG A 73 7.36 -6.98 -13.56
N CYS A 74 6.04 -7.07 -13.68
CA CYS A 74 5.35 -8.31 -13.97
C CYS A 74 5.41 -8.63 -15.46
N GLN A 75 5.58 -9.93 -15.77
CA GLN A 75 5.60 -10.48 -17.12
C GLN A 75 4.42 -11.43 -17.39
N HIS A 76 3.58 -11.70 -16.37
CA HIS A 76 2.37 -12.49 -16.55
C HIS A 76 1.41 -11.79 -17.51
N PRO A 77 0.74 -12.48 -18.46
CA PRO A 77 -0.15 -11.85 -19.44
C PRO A 77 -1.23 -10.94 -18.84
N GLU A 78 -1.86 -11.38 -17.74
CA GLU A 78 -2.91 -10.61 -17.04
C GLU A 78 -2.39 -9.41 -16.24
N ALA A 79 -1.07 -9.32 -16.03
CA ALA A 79 -0.42 -8.24 -15.30
C ALA A 79 0.79 -7.69 -16.06
N LEU A 80 0.78 -7.81 -17.38
CA LEU A 80 1.92 -7.48 -18.23
C LEU A 80 2.36 -6.03 -18.03
N ARG A 81 3.66 -5.85 -17.74
CA ARG A 81 4.32 -4.57 -17.45
C ARG A 81 3.83 -3.85 -16.18
N MET A 82 2.92 -4.44 -15.42
CA MET A 82 2.52 -3.87 -14.13
C MET A 82 3.75 -3.74 -13.23
N ARG A 83 3.93 -2.57 -12.65
CA ARG A 83 4.98 -2.31 -11.67
C ARG A 83 4.45 -2.60 -10.27
N VAL A 84 5.23 -3.34 -9.50
CA VAL A 84 4.97 -3.63 -8.09
C VAL A 84 6.15 -3.16 -7.26
N ASP A 85 5.88 -2.25 -6.34
CA ASP A 85 6.87 -1.70 -5.43
C ASP A 85 6.57 -2.21 -4.01
N VAL A 86 7.58 -2.75 -3.34
CA VAL A 86 7.42 -3.28 -1.98
C VAL A 86 8.44 -2.66 -1.03
N MET A 87 7.96 -2.26 0.15
CA MET A 87 8.80 -1.72 1.21
C MET A 87 8.29 -2.15 2.58
N SER A 88 9.12 -2.10 3.60
CA SER A 88 8.72 -2.49 4.97
C SER A 88 8.67 -1.32 5.94
N LYS A 89 9.28 -0.21 5.60
CA LYS A 89 9.36 1.00 6.43
C LYS A 89 9.09 2.22 5.57
N MET A 90 8.36 3.15 6.12
CA MET A 90 8.09 4.46 5.53
C MET A 90 8.50 5.54 6.54
N ARG A 91 9.06 6.63 6.05
CA ARG A 91 9.46 7.74 6.90
C ARG A 91 8.25 8.38 7.57
N GLY A 92 8.33 8.60 8.89
CA GLY A 92 7.26 9.25 9.64
C GLY A 92 5.98 8.42 9.81
N VAL A 93 6.02 7.13 9.49
CA VAL A 93 4.89 6.21 9.61
C VAL A 93 5.21 5.13 10.65
N ASP A 94 4.19 4.68 11.35
CA ASP A 94 4.30 3.64 12.38
C ASP A 94 4.83 2.29 11.85
N SER A 95 5.20 1.41 12.77
CA SER A 95 5.61 0.03 12.44
C SER A 95 4.49 -0.75 11.75
N PHE A 96 4.86 -1.73 10.91
CA PHE A 96 3.89 -2.57 10.19
C PHE A 96 2.86 -3.22 11.13
N ALA A 97 3.24 -3.63 12.34
CA ALA A 97 2.32 -4.24 13.29
C ALA A 97 1.20 -3.28 13.72
N LYS A 98 1.50 -2.00 13.90
CA LYS A 98 0.50 -0.98 14.21
C LYS A 98 -0.39 -0.68 12.99
N LEU A 99 0.21 -0.54 11.80
CA LEU A 99 -0.51 -0.33 10.53
C LEU A 99 -1.47 -1.50 10.27
N TRP A 100 -1.01 -2.73 10.48
CA TRP A 100 -1.82 -3.94 10.28
C TRP A 100 -3.06 -3.97 11.16
N ARG A 101 -2.97 -3.50 12.40
CA ARG A 101 -4.13 -3.42 13.32
C ARG A 101 -5.17 -2.40 12.88
N ARG A 102 -4.74 -1.30 12.27
CA ARG A 102 -5.61 -0.18 11.83
C ARG A 102 -6.05 -0.29 10.37
N ARG A 103 -5.59 -1.32 9.66
CA ARG A 103 -5.85 -1.47 8.23
C ARG A 103 -7.32 -1.39 7.87
N THR A 104 -7.59 -0.93 6.67
CA THR A 104 -8.89 -1.05 6.01
C THR A 104 -8.87 -2.31 5.15
N THR A 105 -9.91 -3.13 5.24
CA THR A 105 -10.11 -4.26 4.33
C THR A 105 -11.30 -3.95 3.45
N ILE A 106 -11.10 -4.00 2.14
CA ILE A 106 -12.15 -3.83 1.14
C ILE A 106 -12.43 -5.17 0.45
N GLU A 107 -13.63 -5.31 -0.08
CA GLU A 107 -14.01 -6.41 -0.95
C GLU A 107 -14.03 -5.91 -2.40
N LEU A 108 -13.37 -6.64 -3.28
CA LEU A 108 -13.33 -6.36 -4.71
C LEU A 108 -14.56 -6.93 -5.41
N PRO A 109 -14.88 -6.50 -6.64
CA PRO A 109 -16.08 -6.97 -7.36
C PRO A 109 -16.13 -8.49 -7.59
N ASP A 110 -14.98 -9.16 -7.62
CA ASP A 110 -14.84 -10.62 -7.72
C ASP A 110 -14.94 -11.34 -6.36
N GLY A 111 -15.28 -10.63 -5.29
CA GLY A 111 -15.34 -11.15 -3.92
C GLY A 111 -13.97 -11.29 -3.23
N ALA A 112 -12.87 -11.03 -3.92
CA ALA A 112 -11.56 -11.02 -3.28
C ALA A 112 -11.43 -9.85 -2.29
N LYS A 113 -10.66 -10.06 -1.23
CA LYS A 113 -10.43 -9.00 -0.23
C LYS A 113 -9.04 -8.40 -0.40
N CYS A 114 -8.94 -7.10 -0.23
CA CYS A 114 -7.69 -6.37 -0.25
C CYS A 114 -7.49 -5.60 1.05
N ASP A 115 -6.31 -5.72 1.66
CA ASP A 115 -5.94 -4.97 2.86
C ASP A 115 -5.15 -3.73 2.46
N LEU A 116 -5.61 -2.55 2.89
CA LEU A 116 -5.02 -1.24 2.58
C LEU A 116 -4.47 -0.61 3.85
N LEU A 117 -3.52 0.32 3.71
CA LEU A 117 -3.27 1.29 4.76
C LEU A 117 -4.58 2.00 5.12
N SER A 118 -4.80 2.24 6.42
CA SER A 118 -5.90 3.12 6.83
C SER A 118 -5.73 4.49 6.18
N LEU A 119 -6.83 5.22 5.97
CA LEU A 119 -6.75 6.54 5.33
C LEU A 119 -5.82 7.50 6.10
N PRO A 120 -5.85 7.60 7.45
CA PRO A 120 -4.89 8.42 8.19
C PRO A 120 -3.42 8.01 7.97
N ASP A 121 -3.14 6.69 7.94
CA ASP A 121 -1.79 6.19 7.70
C ASP A 121 -1.32 6.46 6.26
N LEU A 122 -2.22 6.38 5.28
CA LEU A 122 -1.94 6.72 3.89
C LEU A 122 -1.63 8.22 3.73
N VAL A 123 -2.41 9.08 4.37
CA VAL A 123 -2.15 10.52 4.41
C VAL A 123 -0.78 10.79 5.04
N GLN A 124 -0.47 10.16 6.17
CA GLN A 124 0.82 10.32 6.84
C GLN A 124 1.98 9.86 5.96
N ALA A 125 1.84 8.72 5.29
CA ALA A 125 2.86 8.23 4.35
C ALA A 125 3.12 9.23 3.22
N LYS A 126 2.07 9.87 2.68
CA LYS A 126 2.20 10.86 1.60
C LYS A 126 2.78 12.19 2.06
N LYS A 127 2.47 12.66 3.27
CA LYS A 127 3.02 13.92 3.82
C LYS A 127 4.55 13.95 3.84
N THR A 128 5.19 12.79 3.96
CA THR A 128 6.64 12.69 4.17
C THR A 128 7.42 12.36 2.89
N GLN A 129 6.74 12.25 1.74
CA GLN A 129 7.38 11.77 0.52
C GLN A 129 7.78 12.91 -0.44
N ARG A 130 6.80 13.68 -0.93
CA ARG A 130 7.05 14.66 -1.99
C ARG A 130 6.01 15.79 -1.96
N ASP A 131 6.42 17.01 -2.26
CA ASP A 131 5.51 18.18 -2.31
C ASP A 131 4.37 17.99 -3.31
N LYS A 132 4.60 17.31 -4.41
CA LYS A 132 3.58 17.00 -5.42
C LYS A 132 2.45 16.08 -4.92
N ASP A 133 2.59 15.47 -3.75
CA ASP A 133 1.55 14.61 -3.16
C ASP A 133 0.47 15.42 -2.41
N TRP A 134 0.66 16.72 -2.14
CA TRP A 134 -0.31 17.57 -1.42
C TRP A 134 -1.69 17.65 -2.09
N PRO A 135 -1.83 17.79 -3.43
CA PRO A 135 -3.14 17.74 -4.06
C PRO A 135 -3.87 16.41 -3.84
N MET A 136 -3.13 15.30 -3.80
CA MET A 136 -3.70 13.99 -3.51
C MET A 136 -4.15 13.87 -2.05
N ILE A 137 -3.37 14.40 -1.11
CA ILE A 137 -3.73 14.46 0.31
C ILE A 137 -5.05 15.22 0.48
N ARG A 138 -5.18 16.38 -0.16
CA ARG A 138 -6.42 17.16 -0.14
C ARG A 138 -7.61 16.33 -0.63
N ARG A 139 -7.49 15.66 -1.77
CA ARG A 139 -8.56 14.80 -2.32
C ARG A 139 -8.92 13.64 -1.37
N LEU A 140 -7.94 13.04 -0.71
CA LEU A 140 -8.19 11.99 0.29
C LEU A 140 -9.02 12.51 1.46
N VAL A 141 -8.69 13.70 1.98
CA VAL A 141 -9.41 14.35 3.07
C VAL A 141 -10.82 14.70 2.63
N GLU A 142 -10.99 15.31 1.45
CA GLU A 142 -12.29 15.68 0.88
C GLU A 142 -13.17 14.44 0.66
N ALA A 143 -12.65 13.39 0.03
CA ALA A 143 -13.38 12.14 -0.20
C ALA A 143 -13.84 11.52 1.12
N HIS A 144 -12.98 11.50 2.14
CA HIS A 144 -13.33 11.00 3.45
C HIS A 144 -14.40 11.87 4.14
N TYR A 145 -14.27 13.17 4.05
CA TYR A 145 -15.26 14.10 4.60
C TYR A 145 -16.65 13.88 3.98
N PHE A 146 -16.74 13.81 2.65
CA PHE A 146 -18.02 13.61 1.95
C PHE A 146 -18.68 12.26 2.28
N LEU A 147 -17.88 11.22 2.52
CA LEU A 147 -18.40 9.90 2.90
C LEU A 147 -18.95 9.87 4.34
N HIS A 148 -18.46 10.74 5.22
CA HIS A 148 -18.73 10.63 6.66
C HIS A 148 -19.33 11.88 7.32
N HIS A 149 -19.46 12.99 6.59
CA HIS A 149 -19.93 14.27 7.17
C HIS A 149 -21.34 14.19 7.80
N ALA A 150 -22.21 13.33 7.26
CA ALA A 150 -23.57 13.17 7.78
C ALA A 150 -23.62 12.39 9.12
N ARG A 151 -22.62 11.57 9.42
CA ARG A 151 -22.50 10.79 10.67
C ARG A 151 -21.02 10.65 11.09
N PRO A 152 -20.39 11.72 11.60
CA PRO A 152 -18.99 11.67 11.97
C PRO A 152 -18.79 10.76 13.21
N ARG A 153 -17.83 9.83 13.12
CA ARG A 153 -17.38 9.06 14.29
C ARG A 153 -16.26 9.83 14.99
N THR A 154 -16.19 9.77 16.32
CA THR A 154 -15.20 10.48 17.14
C THR A 154 -13.74 10.21 16.72
N THR A 155 -13.45 8.98 16.21
CA THR A 155 -12.15 8.61 15.67
C THR A 155 -11.80 9.31 14.35
N GLN A 156 -12.79 9.81 13.61
CA GLN A 156 -12.60 10.49 12.33
C GLN A 156 -12.23 11.96 12.51
N ILE A 157 -12.75 12.60 13.57
CA ILE A 157 -12.44 13.99 13.92
C ILE A 157 -10.95 14.11 14.31
N ARG A 158 -10.41 13.15 15.05
CA ARG A 158 -9.01 13.14 15.50
C ARG A 158 -7.97 12.83 14.42
N ALA A 159 -8.38 12.34 13.27
CA ALA A 159 -7.47 11.96 12.21
C ALA A 159 -6.96 13.16 11.38
N PHE A 160 -7.60 14.33 11.51
CA PHE A 160 -7.35 15.53 10.69
C PHE A 160 -7.03 16.77 11.51
N THR A 161 -6.99 16.68 12.83
CA THR A 161 -6.45 17.69 13.75
C THR A 161 -4.99 17.37 14.08
#